data_930171652216dcb44cc49b21b5eea2b7
#
_entry.id   930171652216dcb44cc49b21b5eea2b7
#
_cell.length_a   1.000
_cell.length_b   1.000
_cell.length_c   1.000
_cell.angle_alpha   90.00
_cell.angle_beta   90.00
_cell.angle_gamma   90.00
#
_symmetry.space_group_name_H-M   'P 1'
#
loop_
_entity.id
_entity.type
_entity.pdbx_description
1 polymer ?
#
loop_
_entity_poly.entity_id
_entity_poly.type
_entity_poly.pdbx_seq_one_letter_code
_entity_poly.pdbx_strand_id
1 'polypeptide(L)'
;MSTDTLHIALQLQHPGFALHAQLDLPLQGVSVLWGVSGAGKTSLLRAVAGLTRAQGRVQVGETVWQDDARAHFTPVWQRRLGMVFQDAALFDHLDVQGNLHFGLRRLPAAEQAAARVALSQAIEVLGIGGLLARRTGTLSGGERQRVAVARALAVRPRLLLLDEPLAALDGPRKREVLPWLQALRTQLRVPMLYVTHSADEVAQLADTLVVLDQDQVRHCGPVQNVLTSLEAPVHLGDDVGALVLGQVAGSDPAWGLCRLALPGGELWVGHTGQAVGTPLRLRILARDVSITRERAQGTSIQNHLPCTVAQIGTPEGHQVLVRLNAGGTPILARLTTRAVHQLQLQPGQAVWAQIKAVSLVH
;
A
#
# COMPACT_ATOMS: atom_id res chain seq x y z
N MET A 1 -12.19 12.18 19.58
CA MET A 1 -11.43 11.75 18.39
C MET A 1 -10.54 10.60 18.82
N SER A 2 -10.47 9.52 18.07
CA SER A 2 -9.66 8.35 18.42
C SER A 2 -8.18 8.73 18.49
N THR A 3 -7.46 8.21 19.49
CA THR A 3 -6.01 8.43 19.68
C THR A 3 -5.17 7.80 18.58
N ASP A 4 -5.78 6.97 17.71
CA ASP A 4 -5.13 6.17 16.67
C ASP A 4 -5.47 6.64 15.25
N THR A 5 -5.65 7.96 15.05
CA THR A 5 -6.05 8.52 13.76
C THR A 5 -5.10 9.64 13.32
N LEU A 6 -4.71 9.62 12.05
CA LEU A 6 -4.11 10.75 11.34
C LEU A 6 -5.25 11.53 10.67
N HIS A 7 -5.55 12.70 11.21
CA HIS A 7 -6.53 13.62 10.63
C HIS A 7 -5.85 14.64 9.74
N ILE A 8 -6.31 14.76 8.50
CA ILE A 8 -5.82 15.71 7.50
C ILE A 8 -7.02 16.45 6.93
N ALA A 9 -7.10 17.74 7.12
CA ALA A 9 -8.07 18.64 6.49
C ALA A 9 -7.31 19.83 5.94
N LEU A 10 -6.82 19.71 4.69
CA LEU A 10 -5.90 20.67 4.08
C LEU A 10 -6.42 21.18 2.74
N GLN A 11 -6.15 22.46 2.50
CA GLN A 11 -6.30 23.13 1.20
C GLN A 11 -4.93 23.62 0.76
N LEU A 12 -4.46 23.12 -0.38
CA LEU A 12 -3.25 23.54 -1.03
C LEU A 12 -3.62 24.32 -2.28
N GLN A 13 -3.05 25.51 -2.42
CA GLN A 13 -3.22 26.34 -3.61
C GLN A 13 -1.86 26.70 -4.19
N HIS A 14 -1.65 26.37 -5.45
CA HIS A 14 -0.49 26.77 -6.26
C HIS A 14 -1.02 27.28 -7.61
N PRO A 15 -0.25 28.06 -8.37
CA PRO A 15 -0.65 28.44 -9.72
C PRO A 15 -0.97 27.19 -10.58
N GLY A 16 -2.25 27.09 -11.02
CA GLY A 16 -2.73 25.97 -11.83
C GLY A 16 -3.09 24.68 -11.08
N PHE A 17 -3.07 24.69 -9.73
CA PHE A 17 -3.35 23.51 -8.93
C PHE A 17 -4.03 23.87 -7.60
N ALA A 18 -5.14 23.22 -7.28
CA ALA A 18 -5.86 23.41 -6.02
C ALA A 18 -6.33 22.06 -5.45
N LEU A 19 -5.61 21.52 -4.45
CA LEU A 19 -5.97 20.26 -3.81
C LEU A 19 -6.76 20.50 -2.52
N HIS A 20 -7.90 19.82 -2.40
CA HIS A 20 -8.69 19.72 -1.18
C HIS A 20 -8.62 18.27 -0.66
N ALA A 21 -8.06 18.09 0.52
CA ALA A 21 -7.94 16.79 1.14
C ALA A 21 -8.59 16.80 2.52
N GLN A 22 -9.60 15.94 2.70
CA GLN A 22 -10.21 15.65 4.00
C GLN A 22 -10.13 14.13 4.23
N LEU A 23 -9.30 13.72 5.17
CA LEU A 23 -8.95 12.33 5.40
C LEU A 23 -8.83 12.03 6.90
N ASP A 24 -9.36 10.88 7.30
CA ASP A 24 -9.13 10.26 8.59
C ASP A 24 -8.50 8.88 8.34
N LEU A 25 -7.19 8.77 8.56
CA LEU A 25 -6.40 7.58 8.28
C LEU A 25 -5.98 6.88 9.57
N PRO A 26 -5.95 5.54 9.62
CA PRO A 26 -5.47 4.83 10.81
C PRO A 26 -3.98 5.12 11.05
N LEU A 27 -3.61 5.35 12.31
CA LEU A 27 -2.21 5.43 12.77
C LEU A 27 -1.64 4.03 13.03
N GLN A 28 -1.93 3.11 12.11
CA GLN A 28 -1.38 1.76 12.08
C GLN A 28 -1.33 1.26 10.63
N GLY A 29 -0.37 0.37 10.35
CA GLY A 29 -0.20 -0.17 9.00
C GLY A 29 0.24 0.89 7.98
N VAL A 30 -0.13 0.68 6.73
CA VAL A 30 0.30 1.50 5.59
C VAL A 30 -0.92 2.12 4.91
N SER A 31 -1.02 3.45 4.98
CA SER A 31 -1.97 4.22 4.17
C SER A 31 -1.27 4.68 2.89
N VAL A 32 -1.76 4.24 1.74
CA VAL A 32 -1.17 4.58 0.44
C VAL A 32 -1.94 5.71 -0.22
N LEU A 33 -1.24 6.77 -0.62
CA LEU A 33 -1.74 7.81 -1.53
C LEU A 33 -1.43 7.38 -2.97
N TRP A 34 -2.46 7.07 -3.73
CA TRP A 34 -2.35 6.61 -5.10
C TRP A 34 -3.06 7.56 -6.07
N GLY A 35 -2.53 7.68 -7.28
CA GLY A 35 -3.12 8.51 -8.33
C GLY A 35 -2.14 8.75 -9.47
N VAL A 36 -2.62 9.34 -10.55
CA VAL A 36 -1.79 9.69 -11.71
C VAL A 36 -0.69 10.69 -11.34
N SER A 37 0.33 10.79 -12.18
CA SER A 37 1.36 11.82 -12.01
C SER A 37 0.72 13.20 -12.04
N GLY A 38 1.11 14.09 -11.14
CA GLY A 38 0.52 15.42 -11.02
C GLY A 38 -0.73 15.53 -10.13
N ALA A 39 -1.33 14.44 -9.65
CA ALA A 39 -2.53 14.46 -8.80
C ALA A 39 -2.33 15.04 -7.38
N GLY A 40 -1.18 15.64 -7.08
CA GLY A 40 -0.94 16.31 -5.80
C GLY A 40 -0.46 15.42 -4.64
N LYS A 41 -0.17 14.15 -4.87
CA LYS A 41 0.27 13.20 -3.83
C LYS A 41 1.47 13.69 -3.02
N THR A 42 2.58 14.04 -3.70
CA THR A 42 3.79 14.59 -3.08
C THR A 42 3.51 15.91 -2.37
N SER A 43 2.68 16.78 -2.96
CA SER A 43 2.31 18.07 -2.36
C SER A 43 1.55 17.86 -1.05
N LEU A 44 0.59 16.92 -1.01
CA LEU A 44 -0.13 16.55 0.20
C LEU A 44 0.82 15.98 1.26
N LEU A 45 1.70 15.04 0.87
CA LEU A 45 2.69 14.46 1.78
C LEU A 45 3.59 15.53 2.40
N ARG A 46 4.09 16.47 1.58
CA ARG A 46 4.95 17.58 2.03
C ARG A 46 4.20 18.56 2.93
N ALA A 47 2.92 18.79 2.68
CA ALA A 47 2.09 19.63 3.55
C ALA A 47 1.84 18.94 4.91
N VAL A 48 1.57 17.64 4.95
CA VAL A 48 1.49 16.86 6.20
C VAL A 48 2.81 16.90 6.95
N ALA A 49 3.94 16.85 6.25
CA ALA A 49 5.27 17.01 6.87
C ALA A 49 5.49 18.42 7.41
N GLY A 50 4.80 19.44 6.90
CA GLY A 50 5.02 20.87 7.20
C GLY A 50 6.15 21.48 6.39
N LEU A 51 6.60 20.82 5.32
CA LEU A 51 7.61 21.32 4.37
C LEU A 51 7.00 22.32 3.38
N THR A 52 5.72 22.16 3.07
CA THR A 52 4.94 23.08 2.25
C THR A 52 3.80 23.63 3.10
N ARG A 53 3.60 24.94 3.09
CA ARG A 53 2.50 25.57 3.80
C ARG A 53 1.19 25.28 3.06
N ALA A 54 0.21 24.76 3.78
CA ALA A 54 -1.16 24.59 3.34
C ALA A 54 -2.09 25.24 4.36
N GLN A 55 -3.33 25.52 3.98
CA GLN A 55 -4.36 25.98 4.93
C GLN A 55 -5.10 24.79 5.49
N GLY A 56 -5.44 24.85 6.80
CA GLY A 56 -6.26 23.84 7.43
C GLY A 56 -5.67 23.20 8.67
N ARG A 57 -5.90 21.89 8.84
CA ARG A 57 -5.55 21.15 10.05
C ARG A 57 -4.84 19.84 9.73
N VAL A 58 -3.79 19.54 10.51
CA VAL A 58 -3.10 18.23 10.57
C VAL A 58 -2.96 17.83 12.02
N GLN A 59 -3.46 16.63 12.36
CA GLN A 59 -3.37 16.07 13.71
C GLN A 59 -2.97 14.60 13.65
N VAL A 60 -2.01 14.20 14.47
CA VAL A 60 -1.49 12.84 14.58
C VAL A 60 -1.80 12.31 15.98
N GLY A 61 -2.81 11.47 16.09
CA GLY A 61 -3.37 11.08 17.38
C GLY A 61 -3.87 12.31 18.17
N GLU A 62 -3.34 12.52 19.36
CA GLU A 62 -3.67 13.69 20.18
C GLU A 62 -2.86 14.94 19.86
N THR A 63 -1.81 14.81 19.03
CA THR A 63 -0.89 15.92 18.76
C THR A 63 -1.31 16.69 17.53
N VAL A 64 -1.64 17.96 17.68
CA VAL A 64 -1.94 18.88 16.58
C VAL A 64 -0.62 19.42 16.04
N TRP A 65 -0.36 19.17 14.73
CA TRP A 65 0.81 19.73 14.03
C TRP A 65 0.51 21.04 13.33
N GLN A 66 -0.74 21.22 12.94
CA GLN A 66 -1.22 22.46 12.31
C GLN A 66 -2.71 22.64 12.60
N ASP A 67 -3.11 23.86 12.90
CA ASP A 67 -4.50 24.28 13.03
C ASP A 67 -4.57 25.80 12.75
N ASP A 68 -4.88 26.17 11.51
CA ASP A 68 -4.86 27.57 11.11
C ASP A 68 -6.00 28.39 11.75
N ALA A 69 -7.11 27.75 12.15
CA ALA A 69 -8.19 28.41 12.89
C ALA A 69 -7.73 28.87 14.28
N ARG A 70 -6.67 28.24 14.82
CA ARG A 70 -6.05 28.56 16.10
C ARG A 70 -4.67 29.19 15.97
N ALA A 71 -4.27 29.57 14.75
CA ALA A 71 -2.93 30.10 14.43
C ALA A 71 -1.79 29.20 14.94
N HIS A 72 -2.02 27.87 14.99
CA HIS A 72 -1.04 26.91 15.47
C HIS A 72 -0.30 26.23 14.30
N PHE A 73 1.03 26.23 14.36
CA PHE A 73 1.88 25.52 13.39
C PHE A 73 3.15 25.02 14.07
N THR A 74 3.27 23.70 14.16
CA THR A 74 4.47 23.03 14.66
C THR A 74 5.52 22.96 13.53
N PRO A 75 6.72 23.56 13.69
CA PRO A 75 7.78 23.46 12.70
C PRO A 75 8.20 22.02 12.43
N VAL A 76 8.69 21.73 11.21
CA VAL A 76 9.05 20.35 10.77
C VAL A 76 9.97 19.64 11.75
N TRP A 77 11.00 20.34 12.27
CA TRP A 77 11.99 19.76 13.19
C TRP A 77 11.44 19.42 14.57
N GLN A 78 10.25 19.89 14.92
CA GLN A 78 9.53 19.54 16.15
C GLN A 78 8.45 18.48 15.93
N ARG A 79 8.12 18.18 14.67
CA ARG A 79 7.20 17.09 14.35
C ARG A 79 7.93 15.76 14.51
N ARG A 80 7.34 14.83 15.24
CA ARG A 80 7.88 13.47 15.38
C ARG A 80 7.56 12.66 14.12
N LEU A 81 8.19 12.99 13.00
CA LEU A 81 8.04 12.31 11.72
C LEU A 81 9.39 11.84 11.17
N GLY A 82 9.36 10.76 10.41
CA GLY A 82 10.43 10.36 9.49
C GLY A 82 9.98 10.64 8.07
N MET A 83 10.86 11.19 7.24
CA MET A 83 10.56 11.39 5.82
C MET A 83 11.65 10.80 4.95
N VAL A 84 11.22 10.06 3.93
CA VAL A 84 12.06 9.49 2.88
C VAL A 84 11.61 10.08 1.55
N PHE A 85 12.54 10.75 0.87
CA PHE A 85 12.33 11.36 -0.43
C PHE A 85 12.61 10.37 -1.55
N GLN A 86 12.11 10.66 -2.73
CA GLN A 86 12.27 9.82 -3.92
C GLN A 86 13.73 9.53 -4.25
N ASP A 87 14.62 10.51 -4.08
CA ASP A 87 16.06 10.44 -4.34
C ASP A 87 16.89 9.97 -3.13
N ALA A 88 16.24 9.45 -2.07
CA ALA A 88 16.83 9.07 -0.78
C ALA A 88 17.48 10.23 0.01
N ALA A 89 17.92 11.29 -0.61
CA ALA A 89 18.50 12.53 -0.05
C ALA A 89 19.46 12.27 1.12
N LEU A 90 20.44 11.37 0.95
CA LEU A 90 21.49 11.11 1.92
C LEU A 90 22.49 12.25 1.95
N PHE A 91 23.13 12.47 3.11
CA PHE A 91 24.21 13.44 3.26
C PHE A 91 25.51 12.88 2.67
N ASP A 92 25.97 13.40 1.54
CA ASP A 92 27.12 12.89 0.79
C ASP A 92 28.47 13.09 1.50
N HIS A 93 28.54 14.06 2.41
CA HIS A 93 29.73 14.33 3.23
C HIS A 93 29.86 13.37 4.43
N LEU A 94 28.87 12.52 4.69
CA LEU A 94 28.84 11.53 5.75
C LEU A 94 28.89 10.10 5.16
N ASP A 95 29.47 9.18 5.92
CA ASP A 95 29.26 7.75 5.68
C ASP A 95 27.84 7.30 6.07
N VAL A 96 27.54 6.03 5.90
CA VAL A 96 26.22 5.46 6.28
C VAL A 96 25.99 5.64 7.77
N GLN A 97 26.98 5.32 8.62
CA GLN A 97 26.85 5.44 10.07
C GLN A 97 26.60 6.89 10.49
N GLY A 98 27.29 7.85 9.89
CA GLY A 98 27.07 9.29 10.13
C GLY A 98 25.67 9.73 9.74
N ASN A 99 25.17 9.27 8.60
CA ASN A 99 23.79 9.53 8.17
C ASN A 99 22.76 9.00 9.20
N LEU A 100 22.92 7.78 9.66
CA LEU A 100 22.01 7.15 10.63
C LEU A 100 22.01 7.87 11.99
N HIS A 101 23.17 8.31 12.43
CA HIS A 101 23.31 9.00 13.72
C HIS A 101 22.98 10.51 13.66
N PHE A 102 22.81 11.08 12.49
CA PHE A 102 22.61 12.54 12.31
C PHE A 102 21.40 13.06 13.09
N GLY A 103 20.25 12.44 12.95
CA GLY A 103 19.02 12.80 13.67
C GLY A 103 19.08 12.40 15.15
N LEU A 104 19.63 11.21 15.44
CA LEU A 104 19.71 10.68 16.79
C LEU A 104 20.49 11.61 17.76
N ARG A 105 21.59 12.19 17.30
CA ARG A 105 22.41 13.13 18.10
C ARG A 105 21.67 14.42 18.48
N ARG A 106 20.57 14.73 17.81
CA ARG A 106 19.75 15.92 18.05
C ARG A 106 18.55 15.67 18.96
N LEU A 107 18.29 14.39 19.28
CA LEU A 107 17.25 14.05 20.23
C LEU A 107 17.64 14.44 21.67
N PRO A 108 16.67 14.76 22.53
CA PRO A 108 16.92 14.94 23.96
C PRO A 108 17.65 13.73 24.55
N ALA A 109 18.55 13.95 25.49
CA ALA A 109 19.38 12.90 26.07
C ALA A 109 18.55 11.70 26.62
N ALA A 110 17.38 11.99 27.21
CA ALA A 110 16.46 10.99 27.71
C ALA A 110 15.88 10.06 26.63
N GLU A 111 15.83 10.50 25.37
CA GLU A 111 15.28 9.74 24.24
C GLU A 111 16.35 8.96 23.47
N GLN A 112 17.62 9.35 23.59
CA GLN A 112 18.71 8.78 22.77
C GLN A 112 18.93 7.28 23.01
N ALA A 113 18.79 6.80 24.24
CA ALA A 113 18.96 5.37 24.55
C ALA A 113 17.94 4.51 23.80
N ALA A 114 16.68 4.87 23.88
CA ALA A 114 15.60 4.18 23.18
C ALA A 114 15.70 4.31 21.65
N ALA A 115 16.19 5.46 21.16
CA ALA A 115 16.43 5.68 19.72
C ALA A 115 17.59 4.82 19.18
N ARG A 116 18.63 4.57 19.99
CA ARG A 116 19.71 3.64 19.61
C ARG A 116 19.20 2.21 19.45
N VAL A 117 18.32 1.75 20.36
CA VAL A 117 17.70 0.43 20.25
C VAL A 117 16.87 0.33 18.97
N ALA A 118 16.03 1.32 18.71
CA ALA A 118 15.22 1.35 17.49
C ALA A 118 16.07 1.38 16.21
N LEU A 119 17.19 2.13 16.24
CA LEU A 119 18.13 2.16 15.12
C LEU A 119 18.80 0.79 14.90
N SER A 120 19.22 0.10 15.97
CA SER A 120 19.81 -1.25 15.86
C SER A 120 18.81 -2.23 15.23
N GLN A 121 17.55 -2.20 15.65
CA GLN A 121 16.47 -2.99 15.06
C GLN A 121 16.26 -2.65 13.58
N ALA A 122 16.25 -1.36 13.23
CA ALA A 122 16.11 -0.93 11.84
C ALA A 122 17.29 -1.39 10.97
N ILE A 123 18.53 -1.35 11.48
CA ILE A 123 19.73 -1.85 10.79
C ILE A 123 19.61 -3.35 10.51
N GLU A 124 19.14 -4.12 11.47
CA GLU A 124 18.94 -5.56 11.35
C GLU A 124 17.84 -5.88 10.34
N VAL A 125 16.64 -5.31 10.53
CA VAL A 125 15.49 -5.54 9.65
C VAL A 125 15.79 -5.12 8.22
N LEU A 126 16.50 -4.02 7.99
CA LEU A 126 16.86 -3.53 6.65
C LEU A 126 18.12 -4.15 6.07
N GLY A 127 18.80 -5.02 6.81
CA GLY A 127 19.99 -5.74 6.36
C GLY A 127 21.15 -4.82 5.94
N ILE A 128 21.34 -3.69 6.61
CA ILE A 128 22.35 -2.68 6.23
C ILE A 128 23.60 -2.69 7.11
N GLY A 129 23.74 -3.68 8.01
CA GLY A 129 24.87 -3.77 8.93
C GLY A 129 26.24 -3.75 8.22
N GLY A 130 26.37 -4.45 7.10
CA GLY A 130 27.61 -4.47 6.29
C GLY A 130 27.91 -3.18 5.53
N LEU A 131 27.00 -2.20 5.55
CA LEU A 131 27.13 -0.94 4.82
C LEU A 131 27.61 0.22 5.69
N LEU A 132 27.63 0.08 7.02
CA LEU A 132 27.81 1.19 7.97
C LEU A 132 29.06 2.05 7.73
N ALA A 133 30.18 1.43 7.35
CA ALA A 133 31.42 2.15 7.08
C ALA A 133 31.56 2.67 5.62
N ARG A 134 30.57 2.38 4.76
CA ARG A 134 30.63 2.80 3.35
C ARG A 134 30.25 4.27 3.19
N ARG A 135 30.82 4.91 2.16
CA ARG A 135 30.39 6.24 1.70
C ARG A 135 29.09 6.11 0.91
N THR A 136 28.19 7.07 1.06
CA THR A 136 26.89 7.09 0.39
C THR A 136 26.98 7.00 -1.14
N GLY A 137 27.99 7.61 -1.74
CA GLY A 137 28.21 7.57 -3.20
C GLY A 137 28.57 6.20 -3.77
N THR A 138 28.99 5.24 -2.92
CA THR A 138 29.33 3.86 -3.36
C THR A 138 28.16 2.88 -3.24
N LEU A 139 27.02 3.34 -2.74
CA LEU A 139 25.84 2.52 -2.53
C LEU A 139 25.02 2.37 -3.83
N SER A 140 24.47 1.20 -4.05
CA SER A 140 23.41 1.00 -5.06
C SER A 140 22.15 1.78 -4.71
N GLY A 141 21.24 1.97 -5.68
CA GLY A 141 19.97 2.68 -5.45
C GLY A 141 19.13 2.03 -4.33
N GLY A 142 19.03 0.71 -4.28
CA GLY A 142 18.32 -0.01 -3.23
C GLY A 142 18.99 0.10 -1.86
N GLU A 143 20.33 0.06 -1.79
CA GLU A 143 21.08 0.28 -0.57
C GLU A 143 20.88 1.72 -0.05
N ARG A 144 20.96 2.74 -0.94
CA ARG A 144 20.68 4.14 -0.59
C ARG A 144 19.30 4.29 0.01
N GLN A 145 18.28 3.65 -0.58
CA GLN A 145 16.90 3.71 -0.11
C GLN A 145 16.75 3.07 1.27
N ARG A 146 17.33 1.89 1.50
CA ARG A 146 17.31 1.23 2.82
C ARG A 146 17.97 2.08 3.90
N VAL A 147 19.09 2.71 3.58
CA VAL A 147 19.79 3.63 4.50
C VAL A 147 18.93 4.86 4.79
N ALA A 148 18.23 5.44 3.80
CA ALA A 148 17.35 6.58 3.99
C ALA A 148 16.16 6.23 4.91
N VAL A 149 15.57 5.04 4.73
CA VAL A 149 14.52 4.53 5.61
C VAL A 149 15.04 4.33 7.03
N ALA A 150 16.22 3.69 7.21
CA ALA A 150 16.83 3.52 8.54
C ALA A 150 17.11 4.86 9.23
N ARG A 151 17.60 5.85 8.48
CA ARG A 151 17.81 7.22 8.99
C ARG A 151 16.51 7.87 9.48
N ALA A 152 15.42 7.69 8.71
CA ALA A 152 14.11 8.21 9.10
C ALA A 152 13.57 7.52 10.36
N LEU A 153 13.84 6.22 10.54
CA LEU A 153 13.42 5.44 11.72
C LEU A 153 14.26 5.72 12.96
N ALA A 154 15.51 6.17 12.80
CA ALA A 154 16.44 6.42 13.91
C ALA A 154 15.92 7.42 14.95
N VAL A 155 15.03 8.33 14.56
CA VAL A 155 14.41 9.32 15.45
C VAL A 155 13.11 8.85 16.11
N ARG A 156 12.74 7.56 15.96
CA ARG A 156 11.49 6.98 16.47
C ARG A 156 10.26 7.81 16.08
N PRO A 157 9.99 7.94 14.79
CA PRO A 157 8.88 8.75 14.33
C PRO A 157 7.53 8.15 14.76
N ARG A 158 6.54 9.02 15.00
CA ARG A 158 5.13 8.61 15.14
C ARG A 158 4.46 8.32 13.80
N LEU A 159 5.01 8.86 12.72
CA LEU A 159 4.53 8.68 11.35
C LEU A 159 5.74 8.69 10.40
N LEU A 160 5.81 7.69 9.54
CA LEU A 160 6.80 7.60 8.46
C LEU A 160 6.15 8.03 7.14
N LEU A 161 6.71 9.03 6.51
CA LEU A 161 6.28 9.56 5.22
C LEU A 161 7.24 9.09 4.13
N LEU A 162 6.73 8.42 3.09
CA LEU A 162 7.54 7.87 2.01
C LEU A 162 7.02 8.40 0.66
N ASP A 163 7.85 9.18 -0.02
CA ASP A 163 7.51 9.83 -1.28
C ASP A 163 8.13 9.05 -2.45
N GLU A 164 7.34 8.22 -3.11
CA GLU A 164 7.74 7.35 -4.23
C GLU A 164 9.10 6.65 -4.02
N PRO A 165 9.32 5.97 -2.87
CA PRO A 165 10.66 5.52 -2.48
C PRO A 165 11.26 4.47 -3.41
N LEU A 166 10.48 3.83 -4.26
CA LEU A 166 10.93 2.79 -5.19
C LEU A 166 10.91 3.23 -6.66
N ALA A 167 10.54 4.48 -6.96
CA ALA A 167 10.37 4.94 -8.33
C ALA A 167 11.66 4.85 -9.19
N ALA A 168 12.81 5.09 -8.56
CA ALA A 168 14.11 5.04 -9.24
C ALA A 168 14.71 3.62 -9.38
N LEU A 169 13.98 2.58 -8.93
CA LEU A 169 14.45 1.19 -8.95
C LEU A 169 13.82 0.41 -10.10
N ASP A 170 14.60 -0.45 -10.74
CA ASP A 170 14.12 -1.45 -11.69
C ASP A 170 13.36 -2.60 -10.99
N GLY A 171 12.66 -3.43 -11.76
CA GLY A 171 11.84 -4.53 -11.23
C GLY A 171 12.59 -5.50 -10.33
N PRO A 172 13.81 -5.98 -10.69
CA PRO A 172 14.61 -6.82 -9.80
C PRO A 172 14.92 -6.16 -8.45
N ARG A 173 15.37 -4.90 -8.46
CA ARG A 173 15.71 -4.17 -7.24
C ARG A 173 14.49 -3.81 -6.39
N LYS A 174 13.33 -3.54 -7.00
CA LYS A 174 12.07 -3.39 -6.26
C LYS A 174 11.74 -4.65 -5.45
N ARG A 175 11.91 -5.84 -6.07
CA ARG A 175 11.69 -7.13 -5.38
C ARG A 175 12.63 -7.36 -4.20
N GLU A 176 13.81 -6.76 -4.19
CA GLU A 176 14.72 -6.81 -3.04
C GLU A 176 14.28 -5.89 -1.91
N VAL A 177 13.72 -4.71 -2.21
CA VAL A 177 13.39 -3.69 -1.20
C VAL A 177 12.00 -3.88 -0.61
N LEU A 178 11.01 -4.33 -1.40
CA LEU A 178 9.63 -4.52 -0.95
C LEU A 178 9.49 -5.41 0.31
N PRO A 179 10.20 -6.56 0.43
CA PRO A 179 10.16 -7.37 1.66
C PRO A 179 10.62 -6.61 2.91
N TRP A 180 11.54 -5.67 2.77
CA TRP A 180 11.99 -4.84 3.88
C TRP A 180 10.92 -3.87 4.35
N LEU A 181 10.17 -3.27 3.42
CA LEU A 181 9.02 -2.41 3.75
C LEU A 181 7.89 -3.19 4.42
N GLN A 182 7.65 -4.44 3.97
CA GLN A 182 6.71 -5.35 4.64
C GLN A 182 7.18 -5.71 6.06
N ALA A 183 8.48 -5.98 6.24
CA ALA A 183 9.05 -6.25 7.55
C ALA A 183 8.92 -5.04 8.50
N LEU A 184 9.11 -3.82 8.00
CA LEU A 184 8.86 -2.59 8.78
C LEU A 184 7.41 -2.52 9.27
N ARG A 185 6.45 -2.83 8.39
CA ARG A 185 5.03 -2.85 8.72
C ARG A 185 4.72 -3.87 9.82
N THR A 186 5.24 -5.09 9.71
CA THR A 186 4.88 -6.22 10.59
C THR A 186 5.68 -6.24 11.88
N GLN A 187 6.97 -5.93 11.84
CA GLN A 187 7.89 -6.06 12.97
C GLN A 187 8.01 -4.75 13.77
N LEU A 188 8.18 -3.62 13.11
CA LEU A 188 8.35 -2.33 13.79
C LEU A 188 7.04 -1.59 14.02
N ARG A 189 5.96 -1.96 13.31
CA ARG A 189 4.60 -1.40 13.45
C ARG A 189 4.54 0.13 13.40
N VAL A 190 5.44 0.76 12.65
CA VAL A 190 5.43 2.21 12.45
C VAL A 190 4.35 2.57 11.43
N PRO A 191 3.41 3.48 11.76
CA PRO A 191 2.43 3.95 10.79
C PRO A 191 3.11 4.62 9.59
N MET A 192 2.65 4.30 8.37
CA MET A 192 3.23 4.82 7.15
C MET A 192 2.18 5.54 6.29
N LEU A 193 2.55 6.71 5.79
CA LEU A 193 1.86 7.35 4.68
C LEU A 193 2.78 7.25 3.46
N TYR A 194 2.36 6.46 2.48
CA TYR A 194 3.19 6.02 1.36
C TYR A 194 2.63 6.54 0.05
N VAL A 195 3.43 7.24 -0.73
CA VAL A 195 3.06 7.73 -2.06
C VAL A 195 3.60 6.77 -3.11
N THR A 196 2.74 6.33 -4.02
CA THR A 196 3.14 5.55 -5.20
C THR A 196 2.14 5.68 -6.34
N HIS A 197 2.60 5.37 -7.55
CA HIS A 197 1.76 5.14 -8.74
C HIS A 197 1.79 3.67 -9.20
N SER A 198 2.49 2.79 -8.47
CA SER A 198 2.64 1.36 -8.79
C SER A 198 1.53 0.52 -8.17
N ALA A 199 0.74 -0.16 -9.01
CA ALA A 199 -0.30 -1.08 -8.55
C ALA A 199 0.27 -2.27 -7.75
N ASP A 200 1.49 -2.71 -8.07
CA ASP A 200 2.16 -3.81 -7.35
C ASP A 200 2.53 -3.38 -5.93
N GLU A 201 3.03 -2.14 -5.77
CA GLU A 201 3.35 -1.60 -4.44
C GLU A 201 2.07 -1.43 -3.59
N VAL A 202 0.97 -0.95 -4.20
CA VAL A 202 -0.34 -0.89 -3.52
C VAL A 202 -0.77 -2.28 -3.04
N ALA A 203 -0.73 -3.28 -3.92
CA ALA A 203 -1.13 -4.64 -3.57
C ALA A 203 -0.28 -5.23 -2.44
N GLN A 204 1.02 -4.95 -2.43
CA GLN A 204 1.95 -5.51 -1.45
C GLN A 204 1.89 -4.82 -0.09
N LEU A 205 1.75 -3.50 -0.07
CA LEU A 205 1.95 -2.71 1.14
C LEU A 205 0.66 -2.16 1.74
N ALA A 206 -0.32 -1.74 0.91
CA ALA A 206 -1.46 -0.98 1.38
C ALA A 206 -2.38 -1.76 2.34
N ASP A 207 -2.74 -1.13 3.46
CA ASP A 207 -3.88 -1.51 4.30
C ASP A 207 -5.07 -0.59 4.00
N THR A 208 -4.78 0.70 3.89
CA THR A 208 -5.72 1.74 3.47
C THR A 208 -5.26 2.35 2.16
N LEU A 209 -6.17 2.55 1.22
CA LEU A 209 -5.90 3.19 -0.06
C LEU A 209 -6.68 4.51 -0.15
N VAL A 210 -5.96 5.57 -0.48
CA VAL A 210 -6.50 6.89 -0.80
C VAL A 210 -6.24 7.14 -2.27
N VAL A 211 -7.30 7.33 -3.04
CA VAL A 211 -7.22 7.64 -4.47
C VAL A 211 -7.36 9.14 -4.66
N LEU A 212 -6.33 9.73 -5.22
CA LEU A 212 -6.30 11.14 -5.63
C LEU A 212 -6.46 11.23 -7.14
N ASP A 213 -7.44 12.02 -7.57
CA ASP A 213 -7.70 12.30 -8.98
C ASP A 213 -8.24 13.72 -9.13
N GLN A 214 -7.74 14.44 -10.15
CA GLN A 214 -8.14 15.82 -10.42
C GLN A 214 -8.19 16.69 -9.15
N ASP A 215 -7.10 16.68 -8.39
CA ASP A 215 -6.91 17.50 -7.19
C ASP A 215 -7.93 17.27 -6.06
N GLN A 216 -8.54 16.09 -6.02
CA GLN A 216 -9.51 15.68 -5.01
C GLN A 216 -9.25 14.27 -4.52
N VAL A 217 -9.66 14.01 -3.27
CA VAL A 217 -9.79 12.65 -2.75
C VAL A 217 -11.07 12.03 -3.32
N ARG A 218 -10.92 11.05 -4.19
CA ARG A 218 -12.06 10.33 -4.79
C ARG A 218 -12.53 9.18 -3.93
N HIS A 219 -11.57 8.40 -3.41
CA HIS A 219 -11.86 7.27 -2.54
C HIS A 219 -10.87 7.19 -1.40
N CYS A 220 -11.34 6.74 -0.24
CA CYS A 220 -10.54 6.44 0.92
C CYS A 220 -11.16 5.27 1.68
N GLY A 221 -10.37 4.26 2.00
CA GLY A 221 -10.84 3.12 2.78
C GLY A 221 -9.91 1.90 2.72
N PRO A 222 -10.35 0.77 3.29
CA PRO A 222 -9.60 -0.49 3.19
C PRO A 222 -9.29 -0.82 1.74
N VAL A 223 -8.04 -1.18 1.46
CA VAL A 223 -7.54 -1.37 0.09
C VAL A 223 -8.39 -2.35 -0.73
N GLN A 224 -8.88 -3.42 -0.11
CA GLN A 224 -9.74 -4.42 -0.76
C GLN A 224 -11.04 -3.81 -1.28
N ASN A 225 -11.66 -2.90 -0.52
CA ASN A 225 -12.90 -2.26 -0.89
C ASN A 225 -12.69 -1.22 -2.00
N VAL A 226 -11.63 -0.42 -1.88
CA VAL A 226 -11.32 0.62 -2.87
C VAL A 226 -10.93 0.01 -4.22
N LEU A 227 -10.08 -1.03 -4.22
CA LEU A 227 -9.67 -1.70 -5.47
C LEU A 227 -10.82 -2.41 -6.19
N THR A 228 -11.87 -2.81 -5.47
CA THR A 228 -13.03 -3.50 -6.06
C THR A 228 -14.25 -2.59 -6.23
N SER A 229 -14.12 -1.28 -6.00
CA SER A 229 -15.17 -0.29 -6.27
C SER A 229 -15.36 -0.13 -7.78
N LEU A 230 -16.63 -0.12 -8.23
CA LEU A 230 -17.00 0.16 -9.62
C LEU A 230 -17.40 1.63 -9.84
N GLU A 231 -17.60 2.40 -8.77
CA GLU A 231 -18.04 3.80 -8.84
C GLU A 231 -16.94 4.76 -9.30
N ALA A 232 -15.71 4.43 -8.98
CA ALA A 232 -14.54 5.08 -9.56
C ALA A 232 -13.49 3.99 -9.76
N PRO A 233 -13.45 3.38 -10.92
CA PRO A 233 -12.40 2.41 -11.23
C PRO A 233 -11.07 3.13 -11.04
N VAL A 234 -10.31 2.62 -10.09
CA VAL A 234 -8.92 3.02 -9.95
C VAL A 234 -8.30 2.74 -11.31
N HIS A 235 -7.85 3.76 -12.04
CA HIS A 235 -7.33 3.63 -13.40
C HIS A 235 -6.03 2.78 -13.40
N LEU A 236 -6.18 1.50 -13.11
CA LEU A 236 -5.12 0.50 -13.15
C LEU A 236 -5.00 -0.14 -14.54
N GLY A 237 -5.79 0.32 -15.50
CA GLY A 237 -5.80 -0.24 -16.85
C GLY A 237 -6.11 -1.74 -16.82
N ASP A 238 -5.23 -2.54 -17.46
CA ASP A 238 -5.36 -4.00 -17.48
C ASP A 238 -5.02 -4.67 -16.15
N ASP A 239 -4.48 -3.93 -15.20
CA ASP A 239 -4.08 -4.42 -13.88
C ASP A 239 -5.17 -4.29 -12.81
N VAL A 240 -6.39 -3.92 -13.20
CA VAL A 240 -7.56 -3.93 -12.30
C VAL A 240 -7.77 -5.34 -11.74
N GLY A 241 -7.95 -5.43 -10.41
CA GLY A 241 -8.13 -6.72 -9.76
C GLY A 241 -8.48 -6.58 -8.29
N ALA A 242 -8.71 -7.71 -7.65
CA ALA A 242 -8.99 -7.80 -6.23
C ALA A 242 -7.74 -8.20 -5.44
N LEU A 243 -7.60 -7.63 -4.25
CA LEU A 243 -6.66 -8.10 -3.23
C LEU A 243 -7.43 -8.95 -2.24
N VAL A 244 -7.01 -10.20 -2.09
CA VAL A 244 -7.67 -11.20 -1.26
C VAL A 244 -6.73 -11.67 -0.16
N LEU A 245 -7.23 -11.80 1.06
CA LEU A 245 -6.48 -12.38 2.19
C LEU A 245 -6.89 -13.83 2.36
N GLY A 246 -5.93 -14.74 2.35
CA GLY A 246 -6.13 -16.16 2.61
C GLY A 246 -5.16 -16.67 3.67
N GLN A 247 -5.45 -17.84 4.22
CA GLN A 247 -4.54 -18.56 5.12
C GLN A 247 -4.10 -19.87 4.50
N VAL A 248 -2.83 -20.21 4.65
CA VAL A 248 -2.33 -21.52 4.23
C VAL A 248 -3.06 -22.62 4.97
N ALA A 249 -3.83 -23.43 4.25
CA ALA A 249 -4.60 -24.54 4.79
C ALA A 249 -3.93 -25.90 4.58
N GLY A 250 -2.95 -25.97 3.68
CA GLY A 250 -2.20 -27.18 3.38
C GLY A 250 -1.32 -27.00 2.17
N SER A 251 -0.48 -27.99 1.90
CA SER A 251 0.37 -28.05 0.70
C SER A 251 0.21 -29.40 0.01
N ASP A 252 0.38 -29.41 -1.30
CA ASP A 252 0.47 -30.59 -2.14
C ASP A 252 1.83 -30.61 -2.82
N PRO A 253 2.85 -31.22 -2.18
CA PRO A 253 4.20 -31.24 -2.70
C PRO A 253 4.33 -31.98 -4.03
N ALA A 254 3.46 -32.96 -4.30
CA ALA A 254 3.50 -33.74 -5.53
C ALA A 254 3.23 -32.86 -6.78
N TRP A 255 2.42 -31.82 -6.62
CA TRP A 255 2.07 -30.88 -7.68
C TRP A 255 2.70 -29.50 -7.50
N GLY A 256 3.50 -29.29 -6.43
CA GLY A 256 4.08 -28.00 -6.13
C GLY A 256 3.04 -26.92 -5.85
N LEU A 257 1.91 -27.28 -5.23
CA LEU A 257 0.78 -26.40 -4.95
C LEU A 257 0.59 -26.19 -3.45
N CYS A 258 0.00 -25.06 -3.11
CA CYS A 258 -0.44 -24.70 -1.77
C CYS A 258 -1.94 -24.38 -1.80
N ARG A 259 -2.68 -24.86 -0.83
CA ARG A 259 -4.10 -24.61 -0.64
C ARG A 259 -4.28 -23.47 0.34
N LEU A 260 -5.01 -22.43 -0.06
CA LEU A 260 -5.32 -21.26 0.73
C LEU A 260 -6.82 -21.23 1.04
N ALA A 261 -7.16 -21.17 2.31
CA ALA A 261 -8.53 -21.00 2.78
C ALA A 261 -8.92 -19.51 2.77
N LEU A 262 -10.12 -19.23 2.28
CA LEU A 262 -10.77 -17.93 2.22
C LEU A 262 -12.18 -18.06 2.83
N PRO A 263 -12.82 -16.95 3.26
CA PRO A 263 -14.21 -17.01 3.71
C PRO A 263 -15.17 -17.63 2.69
N GLY A 264 -14.91 -17.43 1.38
CA GLY A 264 -15.74 -17.93 0.28
C GLY A 264 -15.34 -19.28 -0.30
N GLY A 265 -14.31 -19.96 0.24
CA GLY A 265 -13.84 -21.25 -0.27
C GLY A 265 -12.33 -21.38 -0.24
N GLU A 266 -11.78 -22.12 -1.18
CA GLU A 266 -10.35 -22.43 -1.23
C GLU A 266 -9.77 -22.09 -2.61
N LEU A 267 -8.50 -21.66 -2.62
CA LEU A 267 -7.72 -21.43 -3.82
C LEU A 267 -6.43 -22.24 -3.79
N TRP A 268 -6.05 -22.75 -4.95
CA TRP A 268 -4.77 -23.40 -5.18
C TRP A 268 -3.81 -22.38 -5.83
N VAL A 269 -2.63 -22.25 -5.28
CA VAL A 269 -1.57 -21.36 -5.76
C VAL A 269 -0.23 -22.10 -5.80
N GLY A 270 0.78 -21.57 -6.46
CA GLY A 270 2.12 -22.14 -6.42
C GLY A 270 2.64 -22.27 -4.99
N HIS A 271 3.39 -23.31 -4.70
CA HIS A 271 3.92 -23.60 -3.36
C HIS A 271 4.85 -22.48 -2.89
N THR A 272 4.63 -21.99 -1.66
CA THR A 272 5.32 -20.83 -1.11
C THR A 272 6.34 -21.18 -0.03
N GLY A 273 6.38 -22.45 0.42
CA GLY A 273 7.18 -22.87 1.57
C GLY A 273 6.65 -22.37 2.93
N GLN A 274 5.51 -21.69 2.96
CA GLN A 274 4.94 -21.13 4.18
C GLN A 274 4.23 -22.19 5.01
N ALA A 275 4.29 -22.06 6.35
CA ALA A 275 3.62 -22.95 7.27
C ALA A 275 2.10 -22.80 7.22
N VAL A 276 1.37 -23.88 7.56
CA VAL A 276 -0.10 -23.85 7.73
C VAL A 276 -0.48 -22.79 8.76
N GLY A 277 -1.54 -22.04 8.47
CA GLY A 277 -2.01 -20.92 9.27
C GLY A 277 -1.37 -19.57 8.92
N THR A 278 -0.32 -19.55 8.09
CA THR A 278 0.30 -18.28 7.66
C THR A 278 -0.67 -17.48 6.79
N PRO A 279 -0.95 -16.21 7.12
CA PRO A 279 -1.76 -15.34 6.27
C PRO A 279 -0.97 -14.91 5.04
N LEU A 280 -1.61 -14.99 3.88
CA LEU A 280 -1.03 -14.57 2.60
C LEU A 280 -1.95 -13.59 1.88
N ARG A 281 -1.35 -12.64 1.19
CA ARG A 281 -2.05 -11.74 0.27
C ARG A 281 -2.00 -12.30 -1.14
N LEU A 282 -3.15 -12.29 -1.81
CA LEU A 282 -3.32 -12.74 -3.17
C LEU A 282 -3.81 -11.59 -4.02
N ARG A 283 -3.28 -11.46 -5.22
CA ARG A 283 -3.82 -10.59 -6.25
C ARG A 283 -4.51 -11.42 -7.31
N ILE A 284 -5.77 -11.13 -7.58
CA ILE A 284 -6.58 -11.75 -8.62
C ILE A 284 -6.92 -10.66 -9.63
N LEU A 285 -6.36 -10.74 -10.84
CA LEU A 285 -6.65 -9.77 -11.88
C LEU A 285 -8.04 -10.03 -12.48
N ALA A 286 -8.80 -8.99 -12.72
CA ALA A 286 -10.15 -9.11 -13.24
C ALA A 286 -10.21 -9.81 -14.61
N ARG A 287 -9.14 -9.68 -15.41
CA ARG A 287 -9.00 -10.38 -16.71
C ARG A 287 -8.80 -11.89 -16.58
N ASP A 288 -8.36 -12.38 -15.41
CA ASP A 288 -8.12 -13.79 -15.16
C ASP A 288 -9.33 -14.48 -14.51
N VAL A 289 -10.44 -13.75 -14.35
CA VAL A 289 -11.69 -14.25 -13.77
C VAL A 289 -12.74 -14.38 -14.85
N SER A 290 -13.26 -15.59 -15.04
CA SER A 290 -14.45 -15.88 -15.82
C SER A 290 -15.61 -16.28 -14.93
N ILE A 291 -16.84 -16.20 -15.44
CA ILE A 291 -18.08 -16.48 -14.71
C ILE A 291 -18.84 -17.60 -15.42
N THR A 292 -19.33 -18.56 -14.63
CA THR A 292 -20.25 -19.60 -15.10
C THR A 292 -21.46 -19.68 -14.18
N ARG A 293 -22.62 -20.10 -14.72
CA ARG A 293 -23.84 -20.30 -13.91
C ARG A 293 -23.73 -21.52 -13.00
N GLU A 294 -23.06 -22.54 -13.46
CA GLU A 294 -22.85 -23.79 -12.75
C GLU A 294 -21.35 -24.06 -12.59
N ARG A 295 -20.98 -24.90 -11.65
CA ARG A 295 -19.60 -25.31 -11.47
C ARG A 295 -19.13 -26.08 -12.70
N ALA A 296 -18.16 -25.52 -13.42
CA ALA A 296 -17.64 -26.14 -14.62
C ALA A 296 -16.90 -27.44 -14.30
N GLN A 297 -17.09 -28.44 -15.17
CA GLN A 297 -16.38 -29.71 -15.15
C GLN A 297 -15.51 -29.83 -16.40
N GLY A 298 -14.46 -30.67 -16.35
CA GLY A 298 -13.59 -30.90 -17.50
C GLY A 298 -12.81 -29.69 -17.98
N THR A 299 -12.45 -28.79 -17.09
CA THR A 299 -11.68 -27.58 -17.36
C THR A 299 -10.29 -27.67 -16.72
N SER A 300 -9.29 -27.01 -17.32
CA SER A 300 -7.95 -26.85 -16.76
C SER A 300 -7.89 -25.79 -15.64
N ILE A 301 -8.94 -25.01 -15.44
CA ILE A 301 -9.04 -24.04 -14.36
C ILE A 301 -9.39 -24.79 -13.08
N GLN A 302 -8.51 -24.74 -12.10
CA GLN A 302 -8.67 -25.45 -10.83
C GLN A 302 -9.37 -24.63 -9.76
N ASN A 303 -9.26 -23.32 -9.83
CA ASN A 303 -9.81 -22.40 -8.84
C ASN A 303 -11.25 -22.01 -9.19
N HIS A 304 -12.21 -22.53 -8.42
CA HIS A 304 -13.62 -22.25 -8.56
C HIS A 304 -14.19 -21.77 -7.22
N LEU A 305 -14.74 -20.58 -7.19
CA LEU A 305 -15.37 -20.03 -5.99
C LEU A 305 -16.88 -19.80 -6.23
N PRO A 306 -17.75 -20.27 -5.32
CA PRO A 306 -19.15 -19.90 -5.35
C PRO A 306 -19.27 -18.42 -4.99
N CYS A 307 -19.97 -17.65 -5.82
CA CYS A 307 -20.09 -16.21 -5.69
C CYS A 307 -21.54 -15.76 -5.90
N THR A 308 -21.82 -14.55 -5.43
CA THR A 308 -23.01 -13.81 -5.81
C THR A 308 -22.58 -12.57 -6.60
N VAL A 309 -23.27 -12.24 -7.68
CA VAL A 309 -23.09 -10.98 -8.41
C VAL A 309 -23.51 -9.84 -7.49
N ALA A 310 -22.54 -9.02 -7.08
CA ALA A 310 -22.81 -7.89 -6.20
C ALA A 310 -23.21 -6.64 -7.00
N GLN A 311 -22.51 -6.37 -8.09
CA GLN A 311 -22.74 -5.17 -8.92
C GLN A 311 -22.20 -5.40 -10.33
N ILE A 312 -22.83 -4.79 -11.32
CA ILE A 312 -22.38 -4.76 -12.72
C ILE A 312 -22.07 -3.30 -13.04
N GLY A 313 -20.86 -3.03 -13.49
CA GLY A 313 -20.39 -1.70 -13.84
C GLY A 313 -20.97 -1.18 -15.14
N THR A 314 -20.70 0.09 -15.42
CA THR A 314 -21.02 0.70 -16.72
C THR A 314 -20.08 0.12 -17.79
N PRO A 315 -20.58 -0.27 -18.97
CA PRO A 315 -19.73 -0.72 -20.05
C PRO A 315 -18.73 0.34 -20.52
N GLU A 316 -17.46 -0.04 -20.63
CA GLU A 316 -16.42 0.76 -21.25
C GLU A 316 -16.02 0.09 -22.57
N GLY A 317 -16.44 0.67 -23.69
CA GLY A 317 -16.31 0.02 -24.98
C GLY A 317 -17.09 -1.29 -25.06
N HIS A 318 -16.37 -2.40 -25.25
CA HIS A 318 -16.96 -3.74 -25.31
C HIS A 318 -16.79 -4.55 -24.03
N GLN A 319 -16.28 -3.94 -22.96
CA GLN A 319 -15.99 -4.59 -21.70
C GLN A 319 -16.79 -3.99 -20.56
N VAL A 320 -17.02 -4.79 -19.54
CA VAL A 320 -17.68 -4.40 -18.31
C VAL A 320 -17.03 -5.10 -17.13
N LEU A 321 -16.83 -4.37 -16.03
CA LEU A 321 -16.41 -4.95 -14.77
C LEU A 321 -17.62 -5.44 -13.99
N VAL A 322 -17.53 -6.67 -13.51
CA VAL A 322 -18.53 -7.28 -12.64
C VAL A 322 -17.91 -7.52 -11.27
N ARG A 323 -18.52 -6.96 -10.24
CA ARG A 323 -18.13 -7.22 -8.86
C ARG A 323 -18.88 -8.42 -8.33
N LEU A 324 -18.13 -9.40 -7.85
CA LEU A 324 -18.60 -10.63 -7.24
C LEU A 324 -18.33 -10.61 -5.73
N ASN A 325 -19.14 -11.32 -4.97
CA ASN A 325 -18.94 -11.57 -3.56
C ASN A 325 -18.80 -13.08 -3.31
N ALA A 326 -17.60 -13.50 -2.87
CA ALA A 326 -17.31 -14.87 -2.48
C ALA A 326 -17.25 -14.95 -0.94
N GLY A 327 -18.39 -15.24 -0.29
CA GLY A 327 -18.46 -15.38 1.18
C GLY A 327 -17.96 -14.16 1.96
N GLY A 328 -18.19 -12.93 1.46
CA GLY A 328 -17.69 -11.69 2.03
C GLY A 328 -16.41 -11.16 1.37
N THR A 329 -15.73 -11.96 0.56
CA THR A 329 -14.53 -11.54 -0.19
C THR A 329 -14.93 -10.95 -1.54
N PRO A 330 -14.64 -9.66 -1.82
CA PRO A 330 -14.94 -9.06 -3.11
C PRO A 330 -13.94 -9.53 -4.16
N ILE A 331 -14.43 -9.91 -5.34
CA ILE A 331 -13.66 -10.30 -6.52
C ILE A 331 -14.16 -9.51 -7.71
N LEU A 332 -13.30 -9.18 -8.65
CA LEU A 332 -13.66 -8.54 -9.91
C LEU A 332 -13.50 -9.51 -11.08
N ALA A 333 -14.44 -9.47 -12.01
CA ALA A 333 -14.34 -10.13 -13.31
C ALA A 333 -14.47 -9.08 -14.42
N ARG A 334 -13.59 -9.12 -15.41
CA ARG A 334 -13.70 -8.30 -16.63
C ARG A 334 -14.28 -9.16 -17.73
N LEU A 335 -15.48 -8.83 -18.16
CA LEU A 335 -16.23 -9.57 -19.15
C LEU A 335 -16.51 -8.71 -20.38
N THR A 336 -16.85 -9.35 -21.49
CA THR A 336 -17.46 -8.64 -22.61
C THR A 336 -18.94 -8.34 -22.31
N THR A 337 -19.47 -7.24 -22.83
CA THR A 337 -20.89 -6.91 -22.72
C THR A 337 -21.77 -8.04 -23.28
N ARG A 338 -21.31 -8.71 -24.33
CA ARG A 338 -21.98 -9.90 -24.90
C ARG A 338 -22.08 -11.04 -23.88
N ALA A 339 -21.01 -11.33 -23.12
CA ALA A 339 -20.99 -12.39 -22.14
C ALA A 339 -21.98 -12.10 -20.99
N VAL A 340 -22.03 -10.85 -20.51
CA VAL A 340 -23.00 -10.43 -19.48
C VAL A 340 -24.43 -10.64 -19.96
N HIS A 341 -24.74 -10.28 -21.21
CA HIS A 341 -26.06 -10.46 -21.81
C HIS A 341 -26.40 -11.96 -22.00
N GLN A 342 -25.47 -12.77 -22.54
CA GLN A 342 -25.71 -14.21 -22.76
C GLN A 342 -25.91 -14.98 -21.45
N LEU A 343 -25.15 -14.63 -20.41
CA LEU A 343 -25.29 -15.20 -19.07
C LEU A 343 -26.48 -14.60 -18.31
N GLN A 344 -27.12 -13.54 -18.84
CA GLN A 344 -28.22 -12.81 -18.19
C GLN A 344 -27.84 -12.46 -16.75
N LEU A 345 -26.62 -11.91 -16.55
CA LEU A 345 -26.16 -11.58 -15.21
C LEU A 345 -26.97 -10.46 -14.59
N GLN A 346 -27.35 -10.65 -13.33
CA GLN A 346 -28.10 -9.67 -12.53
C GLN A 346 -27.56 -9.61 -11.11
N PRO A 347 -27.56 -8.46 -10.44
CA PRO A 347 -27.25 -8.36 -9.03
C PRO A 347 -28.08 -9.35 -8.20
N GLY A 348 -27.42 -10.01 -7.23
CA GLY A 348 -28.04 -11.06 -6.40
C GLY A 348 -27.99 -12.47 -6.99
N GLN A 349 -27.60 -12.64 -8.25
CA GLN A 349 -27.53 -13.94 -8.90
C GLN A 349 -26.37 -14.78 -8.37
N ALA A 350 -26.64 -16.04 -8.03
CA ALA A 350 -25.60 -17.03 -7.69
C ALA A 350 -24.87 -17.47 -8.97
N VAL A 351 -23.54 -17.49 -8.92
CA VAL A 351 -22.63 -17.83 -10.02
C VAL A 351 -21.37 -18.49 -9.49
N TRP A 352 -20.57 -19.02 -10.37
CA TRP A 352 -19.23 -19.50 -10.07
C TRP A 352 -18.17 -18.63 -10.74
N ALA A 353 -17.22 -18.13 -9.94
CA ALA A 353 -16.00 -17.50 -10.45
C ALA A 353 -14.96 -18.58 -10.75
N GLN A 354 -14.46 -18.60 -11.96
CA GLN A 354 -13.33 -19.41 -12.39
C GLN A 354 -12.11 -18.51 -12.49
N ILE A 355 -11.06 -18.82 -11.72
CA ILE A 355 -9.88 -17.99 -11.62
C ILE A 355 -8.70 -18.73 -12.25
N LYS A 356 -8.27 -18.25 -13.42
CA LYS A 356 -7.22 -18.89 -14.23
C LYS A 356 -5.85 -18.74 -13.58
N ALA A 357 -5.55 -17.57 -13.07
CA ALA A 357 -4.27 -17.26 -12.44
C ALA A 357 -4.49 -16.47 -11.15
N VAL A 358 -3.69 -16.80 -10.14
CA VAL A 358 -3.62 -16.10 -8.87
C VAL A 358 -2.16 -15.78 -8.61
N SER A 359 -1.86 -14.51 -8.44
CA SER A 359 -0.51 -14.06 -8.10
C SER A 359 -0.40 -13.89 -6.59
N LEU A 360 0.61 -14.53 -6.01
CA LEU A 360 1.01 -14.23 -4.64
C LEU A 360 1.64 -12.85 -4.59
N VAL A 361 1.23 -12.09 -3.60
CA VAL A 361 1.81 -10.79 -3.32
C VAL A 361 2.91 -11.03 -2.26
N HIS A 362 4.15 -11.16 -2.75
CA HIS A 362 5.32 -11.41 -1.91
C HIS A 362 5.87 -10.14 -1.31
#